data_23c77b0236c01baefb555f159be15386
#
_entry.id   23c77b0236c01baefb555f159be15386
#
_cell.length_a   1.000
_cell.length_b   1.000
_cell.length_c   1.000
_cell.angle_alpha   90.00
_cell.angle_beta   90.00
_cell.angle_gamma   90.00
#
_symmetry.space_group_name_H-M   'P 1'
#
loop_
_entity.id
_entity.type
_entity.pdbx_description
1 polymer ?
#
loop_
_entity_poly.entity_id
_entity_poly.type
_entity_poly.pdbx_seq_one_letter_code
_entity_poly.pdbx_strand_id
1 'polypeptide(L)'
;LAEAAGRDHLVLDLSCAPDESGRYVVATDRWQQHTDFEVSAANLEMLAAYCCEFLIHATQLEGRQTGVDEQLIARLGDTTPLPTTYAGGVRSMADVDRIERLGQNRLDYTVGSALDLFGGSGVKYTELVKRHGGMPQEKP
;
A
#
# COMPACT_ATOMS: atom_id res chain seq x y z
N LEU A 1 -3.81 9.32 20.85
CA LEU A 1 -4.67 8.31 20.20
C LEU A 1 -4.22 6.90 20.58
N ALA A 2 -2.92 6.57 20.43
CA ALA A 2 -2.37 5.25 20.79
C ALA A 2 -2.57 4.88 22.26
N GLU A 3 -2.47 5.84 23.19
CA GLU A 3 -2.74 5.62 24.60
C GLU A 3 -4.22 5.27 24.88
N ALA A 4 -5.14 5.84 24.10
CA ALA A 4 -6.57 5.66 24.30
C ALA A 4 -7.13 4.41 23.60
N ALA A 5 -6.67 4.14 22.37
CA ALA A 5 -7.18 3.04 21.54
C ALA A 5 -6.36 1.76 21.68
N GLY A 6 -5.13 1.87 22.12
CA GLY A 6 -4.14 0.80 22.08
C GLY A 6 -3.45 0.71 20.72
N ARG A 7 -2.13 0.55 20.72
CA ARG A 7 -1.29 0.43 19.53
C ARG A 7 -1.78 -0.66 18.57
N ASP A 8 -2.20 -1.81 19.11
CA ASP A 8 -2.57 -2.99 18.34
C ASP A 8 -3.90 -2.85 17.58
N HIS A 9 -4.58 -1.72 17.75
CA HIS A 9 -5.84 -1.39 17.07
C HIS A 9 -5.68 -0.24 16.07
N LEU A 10 -4.45 0.22 15.82
CA LEU A 10 -4.18 1.36 14.96
C LEU A 10 -3.41 0.96 13.71
N VAL A 11 -3.93 1.39 12.57
CA VAL A 11 -3.25 1.41 11.28
C VAL A 11 -2.91 2.86 10.94
N LEU A 12 -1.67 3.14 10.59
CA LEU A 12 -1.30 4.46 10.08
C LEU A 12 -1.37 4.50 8.56
N ASP A 13 -2.25 5.35 8.06
CA ASP A 13 -2.40 5.65 6.64
C ASP A 13 -1.46 6.80 6.26
N LEU A 14 -0.48 6.52 5.43
CA LEU A 14 0.53 7.47 4.96
C LEU A 14 0.40 7.66 3.46
N SER A 15 -0.07 8.83 3.06
CA SER A 15 -0.06 9.25 1.66
C SER A 15 1.35 9.68 1.26
N CYS A 16 1.95 9.02 0.27
CA CYS A 16 3.35 9.19 -0.10
C CYS A 16 3.49 9.64 -1.55
N ALA A 17 4.43 10.56 -1.77
CA ALA A 17 4.83 11.02 -3.10
C ALA A 17 6.33 11.31 -3.13
N PRO A 18 7.01 11.20 -4.28
CA PRO A 18 8.38 11.68 -4.42
C PRO A 18 8.41 13.22 -4.38
N ASP A 19 9.36 13.77 -3.63
CA ASP A 19 9.69 15.19 -3.66
C ASP A 19 10.53 15.55 -4.91
N GLU A 20 10.92 16.81 -5.05
CA GLU A 20 11.74 17.30 -6.18
C GLU A 20 13.10 16.59 -6.30
N SER A 21 13.60 16.01 -5.23
CA SER A 21 14.84 15.23 -5.20
C SER A 21 14.64 13.74 -5.44
N GLY A 22 13.39 13.28 -5.57
CA GLY A 22 13.03 11.87 -5.73
C GLY A 22 12.95 11.07 -4.43
N ARG A 23 13.00 11.74 -3.25
CA ARG A 23 12.76 11.08 -1.96
C ARG A 23 11.26 10.93 -1.74
N TYR A 24 10.82 9.78 -1.27
CA TYR A 24 9.43 9.61 -0.87
C TYR A 24 9.17 10.28 0.46
N VAL A 25 8.24 11.21 0.47
CA VAL A 25 7.81 11.96 1.64
C VAL A 25 6.30 11.82 1.86
N VAL A 26 5.86 12.00 3.10
CA VAL A 26 4.44 12.03 3.42
C VAL A 26 3.84 13.33 2.88
N ALA A 27 2.73 13.21 2.17
CA ALA A 27 1.95 14.33 1.66
C ALA A 27 0.67 14.50 2.48
N THR A 28 0.31 15.75 2.75
CA THR A 28 -0.89 16.16 3.48
C THR A 28 -1.78 17.05 2.63
N ASP A 29 -2.90 17.50 3.19
CA ASP A 29 -3.84 18.42 2.53
C ASP A 29 -4.25 17.94 1.13
N ARG A 30 -4.84 16.73 1.06
CA ARG A 30 -5.24 16.09 -0.20
C ARG A 30 -4.08 15.99 -1.20
N TRP A 31 -2.87 15.68 -0.67
CA TRP A 31 -1.63 15.46 -1.43
C TRP A 31 -1.00 16.73 -2.04
N GLN A 32 -1.52 17.91 -1.67
CA GLN A 32 -1.05 19.19 -2.23
C GLN A 32 0.19 19.74 -1.49
N GLN A 33 0.44 19.27 -0.26
CA GLN A 33 1.57 19.71 0.54
C GLN A 33 2.48 18.53 0.89
N HIS A 34 3.69 18.54 0.35
CA HIS A 34 4.74 17.62 0.78
C HIS A 34 5.26 18.08 2.14
N THR A 35 5.43 17.13 3.04
CA THR A 35 6.08 17.36 4.33
C THR A 35 7.56 16.99 4.22
N ASP A 36 8.36 17.38 5.22
CA ASP A 36 9.75 16.93 5.34
C ASP A 36 9.88 15.50 5.91
N PHE A 37 8.76 14.82 6.16
CA PHE A 37 8.75 13.49 6.73
C PHE A 37 9.00 12.44 5.64
N GLU A 38 10.25 11.97 5.57
CA GLU A 38 10.67 10.96 4.61
C GLU A 38 10.17 9.55 5.01
N VAL A 39 9.73 8.76 4.02
CA VAL A 39 9.44 7.33 4.14
C VAL A 39 10.77 6.56 4.16
N SER A 40 11.43 6.57 5.31
CA SER A 40 12.73 5.92 5.55
C SER A 40 12.60 4.85 6.64
N ALA A 41 13.55 3.93 6.71
CA ALA A 41 13.57 2.88 7.74
C ALA A 41 13.50 3.46 9.15
N ALA A 42 14.28 4.50 9.44
CA ALA A 42 14.31 5.15 10.76
C ALA A 42 12.98 5.79 11.13
N ASN A 43 12.34 6.47 10.18
CA ASN A 43 11.05 7.13 10.41
C ASN A 43 9.90 6.12 10.54
N LEU A 44 9.89 5.05 9.74
CA LEU A 44 8.91 3.98 9.88
C LEU A 44 9.08 3.23 11.20
N GLU A 45 10.31 2.97 11.64
CA GLU A 45 10.58 2.37 12.95
C GLU A 45 10.06 3.25 14.10
N MET A 46 10.26 4.57 14.02
CA MET A 46 9.71 5.51 15.00
C MET A 46 8.18 5.47 15.04
N LEU A 47 7.51 5.43 13.88
CA LEU A 47 6.05 5.35 13.80
C LEU A 47 5.51 4.01 14.27
N ALA A 48 6.27 2.93 14.11
CA ALA A 48 5.90 1.58 14.55
C ALA A 48 5.67 1.46 16.07
N ALA A 49 6.14 2.43 16.86
CA ALA A 49 5.81 2.50 18.27
C ALA A 49 4.33 2.85 18.55
N TYR A 50 3.60 3.37 17.55
CA TYR A 50 2.25 3.90 17.72
C TYR A 50 1.15 3.14 16.98
N CYS A 51 1.52 2.15 16.15
CA CYS A 51 0.58 1.37 15.35
C CYS A 51 1.02 -0.08 15.19
N CYS A 52 0.15 -0.93 14.68
CA CYS A 52 0.47 -2.33 14.36
C CYS A 52 0.61 -2.60 12.86
N GLU A 53 0.20 -1.65 12.01
CA GLU A 53 0.24 -1.80 10.55
C GLU A 53 0.38 -0.43 9.88
N PHE A 54 0.99 -0.41 8.69
CA PHE A 54 0.98 0.73 7.79
C PHE A 54 0.08 0.48 6.58
N LEU A 55 -0.67 1.50 6.17
CA LEU A 55 -1.29 1.60 4.86
C LEU A 55 -0.58 2.71 4.08
N ILE A 56 0.08 2.37 2.98
CA ILE A 56 0.91 3.31 2.21
C ILE A 56 0.25 3.59 0.86
N HIS A 57 -0.23 4.82 0.69
CA HIS A 57 -0.83 5.28 -0.56
C HIS A 57 0.20 5.96 -1.47
N ALA A 58 0.40 5.42 -2.68
CA ALA A 58 1.13 6.08 -3.76
C ALA A 58 0.22 7.11 -4.44
N THR A 59 0.17 8.33 -3.92
CA THR A 59 -0.85 9.34 -4.25
C THR A 59 -0.86 9.79 -5.70
N GLN A 60 0.28 9.78 -6.38
CA GLN A 60 0.38 10.17 -7.79
C GLN A 60 -0.27 9.16 -8.74
N LEU A 61 -0.50 7.93 -8.30
CA LEU A 61 -0.99 6.81 -9.11
C LEU A 61 -2.41 6.39 -8.72
N GLU A 62 -2.93 6.90 -7.60
CA GLU A 62 -4.24 6.50 -7.10
C GLU A 62 -5.35 6.81 -8.12
N GLY A 63 -6.21 5.84 -8.38
CA GLY A 63 -7.34 5.94 -9.30
C GLY A 63 -6.99 6.06 -10.78
N ARG A 64 -5.71 6.18 -11.15
CA ARG A 64 -5.29 6.41 -12.54
C ARG A 64 -5.11 5.14 -13.36
N GLN A 65 -5.03 3.97 -12.73
CA GLN A 65 -4.74 2.69 -13.38
C GLN A 65 -3.53 2.75 -14.33
N THR A 66 -2.48 3.47 -13.91
CA THR A 66 -1.26 3.67 -14.71
C THR A 66 -0.16 2.66 -14.38
N GLY A 67 -0.42 1.77 -13.44
CA GLY A 67 0.54 0.83 -12.89
C GLY A 67 1.01 1.23 -11.50
N VAL A 68 1.77 0.36 -10.85
CA VAL A 68 2.25 0.54 -9.49
C VAL A 68 3.56 1.32 -9.44
N ASP A 69 3.85 1.94 -8.30
CA ASP A 69 5.12 2.60 -8.04
C ASP A 69 6.18 1.60 -7.61
N GLU A 70 6.95 1.11 -8.59
CA GLU A 70 7.94 0.05 -8.38
C GLU A 70 9.06 0.48 -7.41
N GLN A 71 9.44 1.76 -7.43
CA GLN A 71 10.50 2.28 -6.55
C GLN A 71 10.02 2.36 -5.09
N LEU A 72 8.79 2.84 -4.87
CA LEU A 72 8.19 2.86 -3.54
C LEU A 72 8.02 1.45 -2.99
N ILE A 73 7.52 0.52 -3.81
CA ILE A 73 7.32 -0.88 -3.41
C ILE A 73 8.64 -1.53 -3.00
N ALA A 74 9.70 -1.38 -3.80
CA ALA A 74 11.01 -1.93 -3.47
C ALA A 74 11.55 -1.33 -2.17
N ARG A 75 11.44 -0.02 -2.00
CA ARG A 75 11.85 0.67 -0.76
C ARG A 75 11.08 0.14 0.46
N LEU A 76 9.77 -0.02 0.37
CA LEU A 76 8.96 -0.57 1.46
C LEU A 76 9.33 -2.01 1.78
N GLY A 77 9.56 -2.85 0.77
CA GLY A 77 10.03 -4.23 0.95
C GLY A 77 11.33 -4.32 1.75
N ASP A 78 12.22 -3.34 1.56
CA ASP A 78 13.52 -3.28 2.26
C ASP A 78 13.40 -2.68 3.67
N THR A 79 12.47 -1.74 3.90
CA THR A 79 12.54 -0.84 5.07
C THR A 79 11.41 -0.99 6.08
N THR A 80 10.26 -1.59 5.69
CA THR A 80 9.13 -1.62 6.63
C THR A 80 9.35 -2.56 7.80
N PRO A 81 9.14 -2.09 9.05
CA PRO A 81 9.27 -2.91 10.24
C PRO A 81 7.97 -3.63 10.65
N LEU A 82 6.84 -3.28 10.06
CA LEU A 82 5.51 -3.79 10.39
C LEU A 82 4.83 -4.38 9.15
N PRO A 83 3.76 -5.17 9.31
CA PRO A 83 2.82 -5.47 8.23
C PRO A 83 2.44 -4.18 7.51
N THR A 84 2.53 -4.20 6.20
CA THR A 84 2.36 -2.99 5.38
C THR A 84 1.55 -3.31 4.14
N THR A 85 0.47 -2.57 3.95
CA THR A 85 -0.40 -2.66 2.78
C THR A 85 -0.08 -1.51 1.80
N TYR A 86 0.27 -1.85 0.58
CA TYR A 86 0.46 -0.89 -0.52
C TYR A 86 -0.88 -0.59 -1.20
N ALA A 87 -1.13 0.69 -1.48
CA ALA A 87 -2.28 1.16 -2.23
C ALA A 87 -1.88 2.13 -3.34
N GLY A 88 -2.42 1.97 -4.53
CA GLY A 88 -2.29 2.90 -5.64
C GLY A 88 -1.90 2.24 -6.96
N GLY A 89 -2.63 2.58 -8.01
CA GLY A 89 -2.29 2.30 -9.39
C GLY A 89 -2.42 0.86 -9.89
N VAL A 90 -2.76 -0.12 -9.05
CA VAL A 90 -2.93 -1.52 -9.47
C VAL A 90 -4.00 -1.61 -10.56
N ARG A 91 -3.64 -2.17 -11.72
CA ARG A 91 -4.50 -2.29 -12.91
C ARG A 91 -4.65 -3.71 -13.44
N SER A 92 -3.75 -4.62 -13.04
CA SER A 92 -3.70 -5.99 -13.59
C SER A 92 -3.04 -6.97 -12.63
N MET A 93 -3.19 -8.28 -12.90
CA MET A 93 -2.46 -9.32 -12.17
C MET A 93 -0.94 -9.19 -12.30
N ALA A 94 -0.45 -8.66 -13.44
CA ALA A 94 0.98 -8.38 -13.59
C ALA A 94 1.49 -7.31 -12.62
N ASP A 95 0.66 -6.35 -12.22
CA ASP A 95 1.02 -5.38 -11.20
C ASP A 95 1.05 -6.02 -9.80
N VAL A 96 0.14 -6.98 -9.53
CA VAL A 96 0.19 -7.82 -8.32
C VAL A 96 1.51 -8.61 -8.26
N ASP A 97 1.91 -9.26 -9.36
CA ASP A 97 3.19 -9.98 -9.43
C ASP A 97 4.39 -9.06 -9.15
N ARG A 98 4.32 -7.79 -9.61
CA ARG A 98 5.37 -6.79 -9.33
C ARG A 98 5.43 -6.44 -7.86
N ILE A 99 4.28 -6.21 -7.22
CA ILE A 99 4.23 -5.90 -5.78
C ILE A 99 4.83 -7.03 -4.97
N GLU A 100 4.42 -8.27 -5.21
CA GLU A 100 4.96 -9.43 -4.50
C GLU A 100 6.46 -9.58 -4.69
N ARG A 101 6.94 -9.50 -5.93
CA ARG A 101 8.35 -9.65 -6.25
C ARG A 101 9.21 -8.52 -5.67
N LEU A 102 8.86 -7.25 -5.93
CA LEU A 102 9.64 -6.09 -5.51
C LEU A 102 9.50 -5.83 -4.01
N GLY A 103 8.33 -6.10 -3.45
CA GLY A 103 8.06 -6.03 -2.01
C GLY A 103 8.57 -7.25 -1.23
N GLN A 104 9.26 -8.20 -1.89
CA GLN A 104 9.88 -9.37 -1.27
C GLN A 104 8.86 -10.27 -0.54
N ASN A 105 7.61 -10.33 -1.00
CA ASN A 105 6.47 -10.98 -0.35
C ASN A 105 6.23 -10.49 1.09
N ARG A 106 6.61 -9.26 1.41
CA ARG A 106 6.44 -8.62 2.72
C ARG A 106 5.32 -7.60 2.76
N LEU A 107 4.77 -7.27 1.57
CA LEU A 107 3.72 -6.26 1.42
C LEU A 107 2.40 -6.93 1.05
N ASP A 108 1.35 -6.51 1.72
CA ASP A 108 -0.02 -6.68 1.25
C ASP A 108 -0.37 -5.57 0.25
N TYR A 109 -1.51 -5.67 -0.41
CA TYR A 109 -1.93 -4.67 -1.40
C TYR A 109 -3.45 -4.51 -1.47
N THR A 110 -3.89 -3.34 -1.92
CA THR A 110 -5.30 -3.09 -2.24
C THR A 110 -5.51 -3.04 -3.75
N VAL A 111 -6.64 -3.53 -4.22
CA VAL A 111 -7.09 -3.38 -5.60
C VAL A 111 -8.41 -2.61 -5.57
N GLY A 112 -8.39 -1.41 -6.16
CA GLY A 112 -9.56 -0.52 -6.24
C GLY A 112 -10.29 -0.66 -7.58
N SER A 113 -10.30 0.41 -8.36
CA SER A 113 -11.07 0.56 -9.59
C SER A 113 -10.80 -0.48 -10.70
N ALA A 114 -9.68 -1.20 -10.64
CA ALA A 114 -9.37 -2.28 -11.59
C ALA A 114 -10.08 -3.59 -11.27
N LEU A 115 -10.61 -3.74 -10.04
CA LEU A 115 -11.29 -4.97 -9.61
C LEU A 115 -12.67 -5.10 -10.24
N ASP A 116 -13.02 -6.29 -10.70
CA ASP A 116 -14.31 -6.59 -11.34
C ASP A 116 -15.52 -6.30 -10.45
N LEU A 117 -15.42 -6.49 -9.14
CA LEU A 117 -16.48 -6.14 -8.17
C LEU A 117 -16.82 -4.63 -8.16
N PHE A 118 -15.89 -3.78 -8.58
CA PHE A 118 -16.08 -2.33 -8.69
C PHE A 118 -16.27 -1.86 -10.14
N GLY A 119 -16.60 -2.79 -11.05
CA GLY A 119 -16.79 -2.48 -12.47
C GLY A 119 -15.48 -2.43 -13.29
N GLY A 120 -14.35 -2.78 -12.70
CA GLY A 120 -13.08 -2.91 -13.39
C GLY A 120 -13.00 -4.15 -14.28
N SER A 121 -12.00 -4.21 -15.13
CA SER A 121 -11.75 -5.35 -16.01
C SER A 121 -10.33 -5.90 -15.91
N GLY A 122 -9.49 -5.29 -15.10
CA GLY A 122 -8.06 -5.61 -15.03
C GLY A 122 -7.72 -6.75 -14.07
N VAL A 123 -8.52 -6.92 -13.02
CA VAL A 123 -8.29 -7.90 -11.96
C VAL A 123 -9.61 -8.55 -11.57
N LYS A 124 -9.62 -9.89 -11.51
CA LYS A 124 -10.78 -10.65 -11.03
C LYS A 124 -10.63 -11.00 -9.57
N TYR A 125 -11.64 -10.70 -8.78
CA TYR A 125 -11.69 -11.05 -7.36
C TYR A 125 -11.43 -12.54 -7.13
N THR A 126 -12.06 -13.41 -7.93
CA THR A 126 -11.89 -14.86 -7.83
C THR A 126 -10.47 -15.34 -8.10
N GLU A 127 -9.68 -14.63 -8.93
CA GLU A 127 -8.26 -14.93 -9.15
C GLU A 127 -7.41 -14.58 -7.93
N LEU A 128 -7.67 -13.43 -7.30
CA LEU A 128 -7.00 -13.03 -6.07
C LEU A 128 -7.28 -14.00 -4.92
N VAL A 129 -8.55 -14.39 -4.74
CA VAL A 129 -8.95 -15.35 -3.70
C VAL A 129 -8.24 -16.69 -3.88
N LYS A 130 -8.16 -17.22 -5.11
CA LYS A 130 -7.43 -18.46 -5.40
C LYS A 130 -5.93 -18.32 -5.10
N ARG A 131 -5.33 -17.18 -5.45
CA ARG A 131 -3.90 -16.91 -5.25
C ARG A 131 -3.52 -16.94 -3.77
N HIS A 132 -4.38 -16.41 -2.90
CA HIS A 132 -4.13 -16.33 -1.46
C HIS A 132 -4.70 -17.51 -0.65
N GLY A 133 -5.06 -18.60 -1.33
CA GLY A 133 -5.50 -19.84 -0.67
C GLY A 133 -6.91 -19.80 -0.07
N GLY A 134 -7.67 -18.72 -0.31
CA GLY A 134 -9.09 -18.64 0.02
C GLY A 134 -9.92 -19.27 -1.08
N MET A 135 -10.63 -20.36 -0.80
CA MET A 135 -11.68 -20.84 -1.69
C MET A 135 -12.92 -19.96 -1.49
N PRO A 136 -13.55 -19.41 -2.55
CA PRO A 136 -14.90 -18.87 -2.41
C PRO A 136 -15.77 -19.97 -1.85
N GLN A 137 -16.37 -19.77 -0.68
CA GLN A 137 -17.42 -20.67 -0.23
C GLN A 137 -18.59 -20.47 -1.19
N GLU A 138 -18.86 -21.46 -2.03
CA GLU A 138 -20.15 -21.53 -2.73
C GLU A 138 -21.23 -21.51 -1.67
N LYS A 139 -22.00 -20.42 -1.62
CA LYS A 139 -23.21 -20.42 -0.83
C LYS A 139 -24.16 -21.42 -1.46
N PRO A 140 -24.77 -22.31 -0.64
CA PRO A 140 -25.80 -23.21 -1.09
C PRO A 140 -27.05 -22.48 -1.63
#